data_407965998d43d4e4bc3d6adf508962d9
#
_entry.id   407965998d43d4e4bc3d6adf508962d9
#
_cell.length_a   1.000
_cell.length_b   1.000
_cell.length_c   1.000
_cell.angle_alpha   90.00
_cell.angle_beta   90.00
_cell.angle_gamma   90.00
#
_symmetry.space_group_name_H-M   'P 1'
#
loop_
_entity.id
_entity.type
_entity.pdbx_description
1 polymer ?
#
loop_
_entity_poly.entity_id
_entity_poly.type
_entity_poly.pdbx_seq_one_letter_code
_entity_poly.pdbx_strand_id
1 'polypeptide(L)'
;MTTTELHWPEEIPITADDDQWHDHSPHWWETETTWWSFNVPERKMGGWLYTQVLAVQGTCNGGAWVWDDSDAGALYEVRHDGLPFPDRGDLRHAAFPNGNTVDVLEPLMKYRTT
;
A
#
# COMPACT_ATOMS: atom_id res chain seq x y z
N MET A 1 23.94 -35.84 0.53
CA MET A 1 23.37 -34.49 0.55
C MET A 1 22.07 -34.52 -0.23
N THR A 2 20.95 -34.42 0.47
CA THR A 2 19.65 -34.39 -0.17
C THR A 2 19.34 -32.97 -0.61
N THR A 3 19.22 -32.77 -1.91
CA THR A 3 18.74 -31.52 -2.47
C THR A 3 17.23 -31.45 -2.22
N THR A 4 16.80 -30.45 -1.44
CA THR A 4 15.37 -30.18 -1.29
C THR A 4 14.91 -29.49 -2.58
N GLU A 5 14.10 -30.16 -3.37
CA GLU A 5 13.42 -29.51 -4.48
C GLU A 5 12.44 -28.47 -3.94
N LEU A 6 12.58 -27.22 -4.37
CA LEU A 6 11.59 -26.17 -4.11
C LEU A 6 10.39 -26.46 -5.01
N HIS A 7 9.32 -26.95 -4.39
CA HIS A 7 8.03 -27.03 -5.07
C HIS A 7 7.36 -25.66 -4.99
N TRP A 8 7.30 -24.97 -6.11
CA TRP A 8 6.43 -23.80 -6.22
C TRP A 8 4.99 -24.27 -6.14
N PRO A 9 4.14 -23.58 -5.37
CA PRO A 9 2.71 -23.85 -5.40
C PRO A 9 2.18 -23.70 -6.82
N GLU A 10 1.13 -24.47 -7.15
CA GLU A 10 0.39 -24.25 -8.40
C GLU A 10 0.00 -22.78 -8.53
N GLU A 11 -0.04 -22.29 -9.77
CA GLU A 11 -0.43 -20.91 -10.06
C GLU A 11 -1.76 -20.59 -9.36
N ILE A 12 -1.72 -19.64 -8.41
CA ILE A 12 -2.93 -19.10 -7.80
C ILE A 12 -3.44 -18.02 -8.73
N PRO A 13 -4.64 -18.18 -9.30
CA PRO A 13 -5.18 -17.16 -10.20
C PRO A 13 -5.42 -15.85 -9.45
N ILE A 14 -4.92 -14.75 -9.99
CA ILE A 14 -5.20 -13.41 -9.50
C ILE A 14 -6.54 -12.98 -10.09
N THR A 15 -7.45 -12.52 -9.25
CA THR A 15 -8.79 -12.09 -9.65
C THR A 15 -9.08 -10.67 -9.15
N ALA A 16 -10.21 -10.10 -9.58
CA ALA A 16 -10.65 -8.78 -9.12
C ALA A 16 -10.83 -8.69 -7.60
N ASP A 17 -11.03 -9.80 -6.91
CA ASP A 17 -11.15 -9.85 -5.46
C ASP A 17 -9.81 -9.55 -4.77
N ASP A 18 -8.69 -9.67 -5.47
CA ASP A 18 -7.37 -9.32 -4.95
C ASP A 18 -7.15 -7.80 -4.84
N ASP A 19 -8.03 -7.00 -5.43
CA ASP A 19 -8.06 -5.54 -5.25
C ASP A 19 -8.83 -5.11 -3.99
N GLN A 20 -9.09 -6.00 -3.07
CA GLN A 20 -9.82 -5.76 -1.84
C GLN A 20 -9.00 -6.17 -0.62
N TRP A 21 -9.38 -5.63 0.54
CA TRP A 21 -8.83 -6.08 1.81
C TRP A 21 -9.00 -7.58 1.99
N HIS A 22 -7.98 -8.23 2.54
CA HIS A 22 -8.11 -9.60 3.03
C HIS A 22 -8.91 -9.63 4.33
N ASP A 23 -9.56 -10.75 4.61
CA ASP A 23 -10.15 -10.99 5.90
C ASP A 23 -9.04 -10.98 6.96
N HIS A 24 -9.18 -10.13 7.97
CA HIS A 24 -8.18 -10.06 9.01
C HIS A 24 -8.46 -11.05 10.14
N SER A 25 -7.38 -11.58 10.72
CA SER A 25 -7.44 -12.36 11.95
C SER A 25 -7.68 -11.43 13.16
N PRO A 26 -7.97 -11.97 14.36
CA PRO A 26 -8.06 -11.16 15.58
C PRO A 26 -6.71 -10.72 16.14
N HIS A 27 -5.62 -10.96 15.41
CA HIS A 27 -4.27 -10.67 15.90
C HIS A 27 -4.01 -9.16 15.98
N TRP A 28 -3.55 -8.70 17.14
CA TRP A 28 -3.32 -7.27 17.42
C TRP A 28 -2.36 -6.59 16.44
N TRP A 29 -1.34 -7.31 15.98
CA TRP A 29 -0.30 -6.79 15.10
C TRP A 29 -0.52 -7.07 13.63
N GLU A 30 -1.66 -7.65 13.26
CA GLU A 30 -1.94 -7.91 11.85
C GLU A 30 -2.00 -6.61 11.07
N THR A 31 -1.30 -6.61 9.95
CA THR A 31 -1.05 -5.44 9.14
C THR A 31 -1.33 -5.73 7.68
N GLU A 32 -2.06 -4.85 7.02
CA GLU A 32 -2.12 -4.75 5.57
C GLU A 32 -1.60 -3.40 5.11
N THR A 33 -0.98 -3.38 3.94
CA THR A 33 -0.38 -2.16 3.40
C THR A 33 -0.85 -1.90 1.98
N THR A 34 -1.00 -0.62 1.66
CA THR A 34 -1.03 -0.16 0.27
C THR A 34 0.26 0.60 0.01
N TRP A 35 0.93 0.25 -1.07
CA TRP A 35 2.17 0.89 -1.47
C TRP A 35 2.15 1.17 -2.96
N TRP A 36 2.16 2.44 -3.30
CA TRP A 36 2.18 2.91 -4.67
C TRP A 36 3.45 3.70 -4.89
N SER A 37 4.24 3.29 -5.88
CA SER A 37 5.43 4.02 -6.27
C SER A 37 5.25 4.65 -7.64
N PHE A 38 5.91 5.77 -7.86
CA PHE A 38 5.92 6.46 -9.14
C PHE A 38 7.33 6.91 -9.50
N ASN A 39 7.55 7.07 -10.79
CA ASN A 39 8.79 7.58 -11.33
C ASN A 39 8.50 8.55 -12.48
N VAL A 40 9.15 9.69 -12.46
CA VAL A 40 9.08 10.73 -13.51
C VAL A 40 10.48 10.94 -14.07
N PRO A 41 10.89 10.13 -15.07
CA PRO A 41 12.27 10.12 -15.57
C PRO A 41 12.73 11.47 -16.08
N GLU A 42 11.87 12.24 -16.73
CA GLU A 42 12.17 13.57 -17.28
C GLU A 42 12.58 14.57 -16.22
N ARG A 43 12.14 14.36 -14.98
CA ARG A 43 12.46 15.20 -13.83
C ARG A 43 13.46 14.54 -12.89
N LYS A 44 13.92 13.34 -13.22
CA LYS A 44 14.74 12.50 -12.35
C LYS A 44 14.17 12.42 -10.94
N MET A 45 12.87 12.22 -10.86
CA MET A 45 12.09 12.29 -9.64
C MET A 45 11.33 10.98 -9.45
N GLY A 46 11.22 10.54 -8.23
CA GLY A 46 10.42 9.40 -7.84
C GLY A 46 9.75 9.62 -6.49
N GLY A 47 8.90 8.71 -6.14
CA GLY A 47 8.23 8.79 -4.86
C GLY A 47 7.36 7.59 -4.58
N TRP A 48 6.74 7.61 -3.42
CA TRP A 48 5.77 6.62 -3.00
C TRP A 48 4.66 7.22 -2.16
N LEU A 49 3.49 6.58 -2.23
CA LEU A 49 2.38 6.75 -1.32
C LEU A 49 2.24 5.45 -0.54
N TYR A 50 2.20 5.53 0.77
CA TYR A 50 2.19 4.35 1.63
C TYR A 50 1.16 4.50 2.73
N THR A 51 0.35 3.47 2.92
CA THR A 51 -0.54 3.38 4.07
C THR A 51 -0.49 1.97 4.65
N GLN A 52 -0.23 1.91 5.94
CA GLN A 52 -0.26 0.70 6.74
C GLN A 52 -1.52 0.71 7.60
N VAL A 53 -2.33 -0.32 7.49
CA VAL A 53 -3.56 -0.47 8.25
C VAL A 53 -3.44 -1.60 9.25
N LEU A 54 -3.71 -1.30 10.51
CA LEU A 54 -3.79 -2.27 11.60
C LEU A 54 -5.27 -2.39 11.98
N ALA A 55 -5.96 -3.33 11.35
CA ALA A 55 -7.41 -3.44 11.42
C ALA A 55 -7.92 -3.69 12.85
N VAL A 56 -7.27 -4.56 13.61
CA VAL A 56 -7.67 -4.88 15.00
C VAL A 56 -7.46 -3.68 15.93
N GLN A 57 -6.39 -2.92 15.74
CA GLN A 57 -6.13 -1.70 16.51
C GLN A 57 -7.02 -0.52 16.09
N GLY A 58 -7.63 -0.59 14.90
CA GLY A 58 -8.40 0.51 14.34
C GLY A 58 -7.56 1.75 14.05
N THR A 59 -6.32 1.57 13.58
CA THR A 59 -5.38 2.65 13.29
C THR A 59 -4.73 2.48 11.93
N CYS A 60 -4.19 3.57 11.41
CA CYS A 60 -3.32 3.54 10.24
C CYS A 60 -2.09 4.44 10.41
N ASN A 61 -1.04 4.11 9.68
CA ASN A 61 0.21 4.84 9.61
C ASN A 61 0.57 5.10 8.16
N GLY A 62 1.49 6.01 7.90
CA GLY A 62 2.07 6.21 6.59
C GLY A 62 1.99 7.63 6.09
N GLY A 63 2.18 7.80 4.81
CA GLY A 63 2.21 9.12 4.19
C GLY A 63 2.74 9.09 2.77
N ALA A 64 3.51 10.10 2.42
CA ALA A 64 4.08 10.28 1.10
C ALA A 64 5.54 10.73 1.17
N TRP A 65 6.35 10.25 0.24
CA TRP A 65 7.75 10.63 0.07
C TRP A 65 8.01 10.93 -1.39
N VAL A 66 8.70 12.02 -1.66
CA VAL A 66 9.14 12.41 -2.99
C VAL A 66 10.62 12.76 -2.93
N TRP A 67 11.40 12.24 -3.85
CA TRP A 67 12.83 12.51 -3.99
C TRP A 67 13.20 12.77 -5.44
N ASP A 68 14.37 13.37 -5.64
CA ASP A 68 15.00 13.52 -6.95
C ASP A 68 16.46 13.04 -6.89
N ASP A 69 17.25 13.35 -7.94
CA ASP A 69 18.66 12.97 -8.02
C ASP A 69 19.61 13.91 -7.26
N SER A 70 19.07 14.88 -6.53
CA SER A 70 19.88 15.76 -5.68
C SER A 70 20.28 15.08 -4.37
N ASP A 71 21.34 15.56 -3.75
CA ASP A 71 21.80 15.09 -2.43
C ASP A 71 20.98 15.68 -1.26
N ALA A 72 19.91 16.40 -1.56
CA ALA A 72 19.11 17.09 -0.56
C ALA A 72 18.22 16.18 0.31
N GLY A 73 18.16 14.87 0.01
CA GLY A 73 17.25 13.94 0.66
C GLY A 73 15.84 14.04 0.08
N ALA A 74 14.81 13.84 0.90
CA ALA A 74 13.44 13.94 0.46
C ALA A 74 13.07 15.38 0.15
N LEU A 75 12.52 15.64 -1.05
CA LEU A 75 11.97 16.95 -1.42
C LEU A 75 10.66 17.22 -0.65
N TYR A 76 9.91 16.17 -0.40
CA TYR A 76 8.66 16.22 0.32
C TYR A 76 8.51 14.95 1.13
N GLU A 77 8.19 15.12 2.39
CA GLU A 77 7.93 14.01 3.29
C GLU A 77 6.78 14.38 4.22
N VAL A 78 5.74 13.56 4.19
CA VAL A 78 4.64 13.62 5.14
C VAL A 78 4.46 12.24 5.74
N ARG A 79 4.46 12.18 7.07
CA ARG A 79 4.24 10.95 7.79
C ARG A 79 3.28 11.18 8.94
N HIS A 80 2.30 10.31 9.04
CA HIS A 80 1.36 10.25 10.15
C HIS A 80 1.35 8.85 10.73
N ASP A 81 1.44 8.74 12.04
CA ASP A 81 1.40 7.46 12.74
C ASP A 81 0.26 7.45 13.75
N GLY A 82 -0.38 6.29 13.89
CA GLY A 82 -1.42 6.06 14.88
C GLY A 82 -2.71 6.84 14.67
N LEU A 83 -3.03 7.20 13.43
CA LEU A 83 -4.29 7.87 13.13
C LEU A 83 -5.47 6.90 13.31
N PRO A 84 -6.58 7.35 13.96
CA PRO A 84 -7.77 6.52 14.06
C PRO A 84 -8.32 6.12 12.71
N PHE A 85 -8.55 4.83 12.50
CA PHE A 85 -9.11 4.26 11.29
C PHE A 85 -9.95 3.02 11.67
N PRO A 86 -11.09 3.21 12.34
CA PRO A 86 -11.86 2.10 12.92
C PRO A 86 -12.61 1.26 11.90
N ASP A 87 -12.94 1.83 10.73
CA ASP A 87 -13.61 1.15 9.63
C ASP A 87 -12.79 1.36 8.36
N ARG A 88 -12.12 0.31 7.91
CA ARG A 88 -11.28 0.37 6.71
C ARG A 88 -12.05 0.41 5.39
N GLY A 89 -13.35 0.11 5.42
CA GLY A 89 -14.25 0.23 4.26
C GLY A 89 -13.84 -0.63 3.06
N ASP A 90 -14.08 -0.09 1.87
CA ASP A 90 -13.78 -0.72 0.60
C ASP A 90 -12.44 -0.20 0.05
N LEU A 91 -11.43 -1.09 -0.08
CA LEU A 91 -10.11 -0.72 -0.61
C LEU A 91 -10.18 -0.17 -2.04
N ARG A 92 -11.18 -0.57 -2.81
CA ARG A 92 -11.36 -0.11 -4.20
C ARG A 92 -11.75 1.36 -4.30
N HIS A 93 -12.23 1.94 -3.20
CA HIS A 93 -12.59 3.35 -3.09
C HIS A 93 -12.20 3.85 -1.69
N ALA A 94 -10.89 3.87 -1.42
CA ALA A 94 -10.38 4.17 -0.10
C ALA A 94 -9.92 5.62 0.02
N ALA A 95 -10.25 6.24 1.15
CA ALA A 95 -9.71 7.52 1.58
C ALA A 95 -9.15 7.33 2.99
N PHE A 96 -7.84 7.38 3.12
CA PHE A 96 -7.16 7.17 4.40
C PHE A 96 -7.02 8.48 5.16
N PRO A 97 -7.04 8.43 6.50
CA PRO A 97 -6.89 9.65 7.32
C PRO A 97 -5.52 10.33 7.16
N ASN A 98 -4.51 9.66 6.62
CA ASN A 98 -3.23 10.26 6.28
C ASN A 98 -3.26 11.10 4.97
N GLY A 99 -4.40 11.17 4.30
CA GLY A 99 -4.60 11.92 3.06
C GLY A 99 -4.46 11.12 1.77
N ASN A 100 -3.92 9.89 1.84
CA ASN A 100 -3.81 9.04 0.66
C ASN A 100 -5.20 8.51 0.24
N THR A 101 -5.40 8.41 -1.07
CA THR A 101 -6.61 7.82 -1.65
C THR A 101 -6.28 6.75 -2.66
N VAL A 102 -7.15 5.78 -2.80
CA VAL A 102 -7.07 4.74 -3.82
C VAL A 102 -8.43 4.58 -4.48
N ASP A 103 -8.46 4.68 -5.81
CA ASP A 103 -9.62 4.35 -6.61
C ASP A 103 -9.24 3.28 -7.64
N VAL A 104 -9.92 2.15 -7.61
CA VAL A 104 -9.80 1.12 -8.63
C VAL A 104 -10.73 1.50 -9.78
N LEU A 105 -10.15 1.92 -10.90
CA LEU A 105 -10.91 2.32 -12.10
C LEU A 105 -11.25 1.12 -12.98
N GLU A 106 -10.33 0.16 -13.07
CA GLU A 106 -10.49 -1.10 -13.76
C GLU A 106 -9.72 -2.16 -12.96
N PRO A 107 -10.39 -3.18 -12.42
CA PRO A 107 -9.76 -4.17 -11.54
C PRO A 107 -8.50 -4.78 -12.15
N LEU A 108 -7.42 -4.84 -11.37
CA LEU A 108 -6.10 -5.35 -11.72
C LEU A 108 -5.36 -4.58 -12.81
N MET A 109 -5.99 -3.57 -13.42
CA MET A 109 -5.47 -2.91 -14.62
C MET A 109 -5.24 -1.41 -14.44
N LYS A 110 -6.13 -0.73 -13.75
CA LYS A 110 -6.10 0.74 -13.71
C LYS A 110 -6.53 1.29 -12.37
N TYR A 111 -5.68 2.13 -11.82
CA TYR A 111 -5.87 2.73 -10.51
C TYR A 111 -5.62 4.24 -10.56
N ARG A 112 -6.30 4.97 -9.68
CA ARG A 112 -5.95 6.35 -9.37
C ARG A 112 -5.58 6.43 -7.91
N THR A 113 -4.39 6.93 -7.63
CA THR A 113 -3.90 7.19 -6.27
C THR A 113 -3.56 8.66 -6.12
N THR A 114 -3.87 9.20 -4.95
CA THR A 114 -3.59 10.60 -4.63
C THR A 114 -3.06 10.71 -3.23
#